data_f85aab0fea3f438e3b00c50b6d3fe66b
#
_entry.id   f85aab0fea3f438e3b00c50b6d3fe66b
#
_cell.length_a   1.000
_cell.length_b   1.000
_cell.length_c   1.000
_cell.angle_alpha   90.00
_cell.angle_beta   90.00
_cell.angle_gamma   90.00
#
_symmetry.space_group_name_H-M   'P 1'
#
loop_
_entity.id
_entity.type
_entity.pdbx_description
1 polymer ?
#
loop_
_entity_poly.entity_id
_entity_poly.type
_entity_poly.pdbx_seq_one_letter_code
_entity_poly.pdbx_strand_id
1 'polypeptide(L)'
;MIVIVALYQFTDLPDVTEVHAKLKNLCTDLKMKGVLLLAAEGINGTVAGTREAIDTFLATLKSDQRFAGIAHKESYADEMPFYRLKVRLKKEIVPLRMPEANPSKMVGTYVEPKDWNALISDPDVILVDTRNDYEVKIGAFKNTINPEIDVFVDFPNYVRENLSEFKHKKIVTFCTGGIRCEKATAFMKLEGFEEVYHLKGGILKYIYSIL
;
A
#
# COMPACT_ATOMS: atom_id res chain seq x y z
N MET A 1 -3.38 15.18 22.55
CA MET A 1 -2.70 14.15 21.72
C MET A 1 -3.63 13.78 20.57
N ILE A 2 -3.16 13.87 19.36
CA ILE A 2 -3.87 13.52 18.12
C ILE A 2 -3.42 12.13 17.68
N VAL A 3 -4.38 11.30 17.27
CA VAL A 3 -4.11 9.98 16.70
C VAL A 3 -4.14 10.08 15.19
N ILE A 4 -3.14 9.50 14.55
CA ILE A 4 -2.99 9.46 13.09
C ILE A 4 -3.12 8.00 12.67
N VAL A 5 -4.02 7.73 11.73
CA VAL A 5 -4.24 6.38 11.18
C VAL A 5 -3.91 6.36 9.71
N ALA A 6 -2.98 5.48 9.32
CA ALA A 6 -2.71 5.13 7.95
C ALA A 6 -3.29 3.75 7.64
N LEU A 7 -4.08 3.64 6.57
CA LEU A 7 -4.75 2.41 6.17
C LEU A 7 -4.86 2.29 4.66
N TYR A 8 -4.93 1.07 4.19
CA TYR A 8 -5.37 0.76 2.84
C TYR A 8 -5.97 -0.65 2.78
N GLN A 9 -6.83 -0.87 1.81
CA GLN A 9 -7.32 -2.20 1.46
C GLN A 9 -7.82 -2.21 0.02
N PHE A 10 -7.39 -3.23 -0.72
CA PHE A 10 -7.99 -3.57 -2.01
C PHE A 10 -9.23 -4.41 -1.77
N THR A 11 -10.34 -3.98 -2.34
CA THR A 11 -11.63 -4.69 -2.33
C THR A 11 -12.54 -4.10 -3.40
N ASP A 12 -13.42 -4.89 -3.97
CA ASP A 12 -14.35 -4.40 -4.99
C ASP A 12 -15.41 -3.48 -4.36
N LEU A 13 -15.50 -2.25 -4.87
CA LEU A 13 -16.44 -1.21 -4.44
C LEU A 13 -17.30 -0.73 -5.63
N PRO A 14 -18.29 -1.49 -6.07
CA PRO A 14 -19.18 -1.07 -7.16
C PRO A 14 -20.00 0.17 -6.81
N ASP A 15 -20.25 0.40 -5.52
CA ASP A 15 -20.95 1.53 -4.91
C ASP A 15 -20.01 2.62 -4.37
N VAL A 16 -18.80 2.75 -4.93
CA VAL A 16 -17.75 3.65 -4.41
C VAL A 16 -18.22 5.10 -4.18
N THR A 17 -19.18 5.59 -4.98
CA THR A 17 -19.72 6.94 -4.82
C THR A 17 -20.52 7.08 -3.52
N GLU A 18 -21.28 6.07 -3.14
CA GLU A 18 -22.07 6.05 -1.89
C GLU A 18 -21.14 5.91 -0.69
N VAL A 19 -20.15 5.00 -0.77
CA VAL A 19 -19.10 4.83 0.26
C VAL A 19 -18.33 6.13 0.46
N HIS A 20 -17.97 6.82 -0.64
CA HIS A 20 -17.29 8.12 -0.58
C HIS A 20 -18.14 9.16 0.16
N ALA A 21 -19.43 9.31 -0.20
CA ALA A 21 -20.32 10.27 0.46
C ALA A 21 -20.47 9.97 1.96
N LYS A 22 -20.66 8.71 2.33
CA LYS A 22 -20.76 8.25 3.72
C LYS A 22 -19.49 8.59 4.51
N LEU A 23 -18.31 8.23 4.01
CA LEU A 23 -17.05 8.47 4.70
C LEU A 23 -16.68 9.95 4.75
N LYS A 24 -17.00 10.74 3.72
CA LYS A 24 -16.80 12.18 3.71
C LYS A 24 -17.64 12.86 4.79
N ASN A 25 -18.91 12.53 4.92
CA ASN A 25 -19.79 13.08 5.95
C ASN A 25 -19.28 12.68 7.34
N LEU A 26 -19.05 11.39 7.58
CA LEU A 26 -18.53 10.87 8.84
C LEU A 26 -17.25 11.60 9.29
N CYS A 27 -16.24 11.68 8.41
CA CYS A 27 -14.97 12.35 8.76
C CYS A 27 -15.14 13.86 8.98
N THR A 28 -16.11 14.48 8.31
CA THR A 28 -16.45 15.91 8.52
C THR A 28 -17.09 16.13 9.89
N ASP A 29 -18.08 15.32 10.24
CA ASP A 29 -18.81 15.39 11.51
C ASP A 29 -17.86 15.13 12.70
N LEU A 30 -16.92 14.19 12.53
CA LEU A 30 -15.88 13.88 13.51
C LEU A 30 -14.71 14.89 13.51
N LYS A 31 -14.77 15.95 12.69
CA LYS A 31 -13.73 16.98 12.57
C LYS A 31 -12.33 16.43 12.27
N MET A 32 -12.27 15.30 11.60
CA MET A 32 -11.02 14.66 11.19
C MET A 32 -10.35 15.45 10.05
N LYS A 33 -9.03 15.30 9.93
CA LYS A 33 -8.25 15.86 8.83
C LYS A 33 -7.38 14.78 8.20
N GLY A 34 -6.88 15.04 6.98
CA GLY A 34 -6.04 14.10 6.25
C GLY A 34 -6.58 13.81 4.86
N VAL A 35 -6.19 12.69 4.29
CA VAL A 35 -6.56 12.29 2.93
C VAL A 35 -7.07 10.86 2.94
N LEU A 36 -8.25 10.65 2.35
CA LEU A 36 -8.76 9.34 1.95
C LEU A 36 -8.97 9.33 0.45
N LEU A 37 -8.46 8.32 -0.21
CA LEU A 37 -8.65 8.03 -1.61
C LEU A 37 -9.55 6.80 -1.73
N LEU A 38 -10.59 6.89 -2.53
CA LEU A 38 -11.49 5.79 -2.84
C LEU A 38 -11.53 5.58 -4.35
N ALA A 39 -11.52 4.34 -4.74
CA ALA A 39 -11.69 3.91 -6.11
C ALA A 39 -12.54 2.62 -6.14
N ALA A 40 -12.99 2.19 -7.30
CA ALA A 40 -13.68 0.92 -7.43
C ALA A 40 -12.88 -0.29 -6.94
N GLU A 41 -11.55 -0.13 -6.79
CA GLU A 41 -10.61 -1.15 -6.31
C GLU A 41 -10.33 -1.10 -4.80
N GLY A 42 -10.88 -0.11 -4.04
CA GLY A 42 -10.65 -0.05 -2.59
C GLY A 42 -10.49 1.34 -1.99
N ILE A 43 -9.79 1.38 -0.85
CA ILE A 43 -9.51 2.57 -0.04
C ILE A 43 -8.02 2.68 0.29
N ASN A 44 -7.50 3.92 0.33
CA ASN A 44 -6.15 4.23 0.79
C ASN A 44 -6.12 5.62 1.42
N GLY A 45 -5.42 5.80 2.52
CA GLY A 45 -5.24 7.12 3.07
C GLY A 45 -4.62 7.18 4.45
N THR A 46 -4.46 8.43 4.89
CA THR A 46 -4.01 8.76 6.24
C THR A 46 -4.91 9.88 6.76
N VAL A 47 -5.50 9.65 7.93
CA VAL A 47 -6.39 10.59 8.61
C VAL A 47 -5.97 10.75 10.07
N ALA A 48 -6.31 11.90 10.64
CA ALA A 48 -6.01 12.22 12.04
C ALA A 48 -7.22 12.84 12.74
N GLY A 49 -7.34 12.56 14.03
CA GLY A 49 -8.40 13.07 14.87
C GLY A 49 -8.15 12.80 16.35
N THR A 50 -9.13 13.09 17.20
CA THR A 50 -9.10 12.65 18.60
C THR A 50 -9.21 11.13 18.67
N ARG A 51 -8.88 10.52 19.81
CA ARG A 51 -9.03 9.07 20.00
C ARG A 51 -10.45 8.60 19.69
N GLU A 52 -11.45 9.31 20.24
CA GLU A 52 -12.86 8.99 20.05
C GLU A 52 -13.29 9.10 18.58
N ALA A 53 -12.79 10.11 17.85
CA ALA A 53 -13.09 10.29 16.44
C ALA A 53 -12.51 9.13 15.59
N ILE A 54 -11.27 8.74 15.88
CA ILE A 54 -10.61 7.63 15.19
C ILE A 54 -11.30 6.30 15.49
N ASP A 55 -11.66 6.03 16.76
CA ASP A 55 -12.34 4.80 17.14
C ASP A 55 -13.71 4.69 16.45
N THR A 56 -14.47 5.79 16.42
CA THR A 56 -15.76 5.87 15.73
C THR A 56 -15.60 5.66 14.23
N PHE A 57 -14.60 6.28 13.61
CA PHE A 57 -14.28 6.11 12.19
C PHE A 57 -13.94 4.65 11.87
N LEU A 58 -13.04 4.04 12.63
CA LEU A 58 -12.62 2.65 12.41
C LEU A 58 -13.76 1.66 12.65
N ALA A 59 -14.56 1.87 13.69
CA ALA A 59 -15.73 1.04 13.97
C ALA A 59 -16.76 1.12 12.83
N THR A 60 -17.05 2.34 12.34
CA THR A 60 -17.97 2.55 11.23
C THR A 60 -17.42 1.95 9.92
N LEU A 61 -16.13 2.12 9.65
CA LEU A 61 -15.49 1.53 8.47
C LEU A 61 -15.56 0.00 8.52
N LYS A 62 -15.21 -0.61 9.64
CA LYS A 62 -15.23 -2.07 9.84
C LYS A 62 -16.62 -2.68 9.93
N SER A 63 -17.66 -1.89 10.13
CA SER A 63 -19.06 -2.37 10.05
C SER A 63 -19.49 -2.75 8.64
N ASP A 64 -18.81 -2.23 7.62
CA ASP A 64 -18.93 -2.72 6.26
C ASP A 64 -18.10 -4.00 6.11
N GLN A 65 -18.74 -5.11 5.73
CA GLN A 65 -18.11 -6.44 5.62
C GLN A 65 -16.87 -6.42 4.71
N ARG A 66 -16.85 -5.55 3.71
CA ARG A 66 -15.72 -5.37 2.78
C ARG A 66 -14.47 -4.86 3.48
N PHE A 67 -14.62 -4.12 4.58
CA PHE A 67 -13.54 -3.53 5.37
C PHE A 67 -13.38 -4.15 6.75
N ALA A 68 -14.12 -5.21 7.09
CA ALA A 68 -14.09 -5.82 8.41
C ALA A 68 -12.67 -6.21 8.87
N GLY A 69 -11.83 -6.65 7.93
CA GLY A 69 -10.45 -7.05 8.17
C GLY A 69 -9.40 -5.97 7.91
N ILE A 70 -9.79 -4.71 7.66
CA ILE A 70 -8.83 -3.67 7.30
C ILE A 70 -7.77 -3.46 8.38
N ALA A 71 -6.52 -3.62 7.99
CA ALA A 71 -5.38 -3.31 8.83
C ALA A 71 -5.08 -1.80 8.79
N HIS A 72 -4.62 -1.26 9.91
CA HIS A 72 -4.18 0.12 9.99
C HIS A 72 -2.93 0.24 10.87
N LYS A 73 -2.22 1.34 10.69
CA LYS A 73 -1.08 1.72 11.53
C LYS A 73 -1.44 3.01 12.26
N GLU A 74 -1.16 3.07 13.55
CA GLU A 74 -1.34 4.27 14.35
C GLU A 74 0.00 4.94 14.63
N SER A 75 -0.04 6.26 14.67
CA SER A 75 1.00 7.12 15.20
C SER A 75 0.36 8.31 15.92
N TYR A 76 1.15 9.05 16.66
CA TYR A 76 0.63 10.09 17.55
C TYR A 76 1.37 11.41 17.31
N ALA A 77 0.65 12.53 17.51
CA ALA A 77 1.20 13.87 17.47
C ALA A 77 0.56 14.74 18.55
N ASP A 78 1.28 15.73 19.02
CA ASP A 78 0.74 16.68 19.99
C ASP A 78 -0.27 17.61 19.33
N GLU A 79 -0.02 18.01 18.09
CA GLU A 79 -0.87 18.89 17.30
C GLU A 79 -1.37 18.22 16.03
N MET A 80 -2.44 18.77 15.44
CA MET A 80 -3.03 18.27 14.21
C MET A 80 -2.06 18.44 13.01
N PRO A 81 -1.54 17.32 12.45
CA PRO A 81 -0.50 17.39 11.41
C PRO A 81 -1.03 17.75 10.02
N PHE A 82 -2.35 17.78 9.85
CA PHE A 82 -2.99 18.04 8.55
C PHE A 82 -3.77 19.35 8.55
N TYR A 83 -3.68 20.08 7.45
CA TYR A 83 -4.40 21.34 7.27
C TYR A 83 -5.91 21.16 7.11
N ARG A 84 -6.30 20.15 6.29
CA ARG A 84 -7.70 19.95 5.88
C ARG A 84 -8.02 18.48 5.61
N LEU A 85 -9.31 18.17 5.61
CA LEU A 85 -9.83 16.88 5.14
C LEU A 85 -9.94 16.88 3.61
N LYS A 86 -9.48 15.78 2.99
CA LYS A 86 -9.68 15.48 1.57
C LYS A 86 -10.16 14.04 1.42
N VAL A 87 -11.44 13.83 1.13
CA VAL A 87 -11.95 12.53 0.71
C VAL A 87 -12.20 12.61 -0.79
N ARG A 88 -11.51 11.77 -1.59
CA ARG A 88 -11.48 11.91 -3.05
C ARG A 88 -11.79 10.59 -3.74
N LEU A 89 -12.67 10.66 -4.75
CA LEU A 89 -12.80 9.62 -5.74
C LEU A 89 -11.62 9.67 -6.71
N LYS A 90 -11.05 8.52 -6.99
CA LYS A 90 -9.92 8.32 -7.90
C LYS A 90 -10.24 7.15 -8.84
N LYS A 91 -9.48 7.02 -9.91
CA LYS A 91 -9.51 5.83 -10.77
C LYS A 91 -8.85 4.63 -10.09
N GLU A 92 -7.79 4.90 -9.31
CA GLU A 92 -6.99 3.93 -8.57
C GLU A 92 -6.62 4.50 -7.20
N ILE A 93 -6.56 3.64 -6.18
CA ILE A 93 -6.10 4.06 -4.82
C ILE A 93 -4.59 4.19 -4.72
N VAL A 94 -3.85 3.54 -5.63
CA VAL A 94 -2.42 3.73 -5.92
C VAL A 94 -2.23 3.57 -7.42
N PRO A 95 -1.82 4.63 -8.15
CA PRO A 95 -1.79 4.59 -9.61
C PRO A 95 -0.68 3.66 -10.13
N LEU A 96 -1.06 2.68 -10.94
CA LEU A 96 -0.17 1.86 -11.75
C LEU A 96 -0.54 1.94 -13.25
N ARG A 97 -1.78 2.36 -13.54
CA ARG A 97 -2.37 2.44 -14.90
C ARG A 97 -2.44 1.09 -15.62
N MET A 98 -2.56 0.01 -14.85
CA MET A 98 -2.77 -1.35 -15.33
C MET A 98 -4.06 -1.87 -14.69
N PRO A 99 -5.25 -1.62 -15.30
CA PRO A 99 -6.55 -1.95 -14.69
C PRO A 99 -6.74 -3.45 -14.41
N GLU A 100 -6.09 -4.30 -15.19
CA GLU A 100 -6.10 -5.76 -15.05
C GLU A 100 -5.27 -6.24 -13.85
N ALA A 101 -4.32 -5.45 -13.37
CA ALA A 101 -3.52 -5.74 -12.16
C ALA A 101 -4.36 -5.48 -10.89
N ASN A 102 -5.27 -6.38 -10.61
CA ASN A 102 -6.19 -6.29 -9.47
C ASN A 102 -5.75 -7.19 -8.31
N PRO A 103 -5.24 -6.61 -7.19
CA PRO A 103 -4.77 -7.39 -6.04
C PRO A 103 -5.87 -8.22 -5.36
N SER A 104 -7.14 -7.84 -5.49
CA SER A 104 -8.26 -8.64 -4.95
C SER A 104 -8.45 -9.97 -5.69
N LYS A 105 -7.96 -10.08 -6.93
CA LYS A 105 -8.07 -11.29 -7.76
C LYS A 105 -6.81 -12.12 -7.75
N MET A 106 -5.66 -11.45 -7.82
CA MET A 106 -4.35 -12.08 -7.87
C MET A 106 -3.29 -11.17 -7.27
N VAL A 107 -2.46 -11.70 -6.38
CA VAL A 107 -1.39 -10.97 -5.71
C VAL A 107 -0.21 -11.91 -5.47
N GLY A 108 0.99 -11.36 -5.29
CA GLY A 108 2.17 -12.12 -4.90
C GLY A 108 2.05 -12.69 -3.48
N THR A 109 2.97 -13.57 -3.13
CA THR A 109 3.02 -14.17 -1.79
C THR A 109 3.51 -13.16 -0.76
N TYR A 110 2.73 -12.97 0.30
CA TYR A 110 3.12 -12.13 1.43
C TYR A 110 4.22 -12.78 2.26
N VAL A 111 5.25 -12.01 2.59
CA VAL A 111 6.34 -12.43 3.49
C VAL A 111 6.29 -11.59 4.76
N GLU A 112 6.19 -12.23 5.91
CA GLU A 112 6.22 -11.53 7.19
C GLU A 112 7.63 -10.98 7.47
N PRO A 113 7.76 -9.83 8.19
CA PRO A 113 9.05 -9.24 8.49
C PRO A 113 10.06 -10.19 9.14
N LYS A 114 9.60 -11.13 9.98
CA LYS A 114 10.46 -12.12 10.65
C LYS A 114 11.16 -13.08 9.68
N ASP A 115 10.53 -13.36 8.54
CA ASP A 115 11.03 -14.32 7.54
C ASP A 115 11.81 -13.59 6.41
N TRP A 116 11.78 -12.24 6.42
CA TRP A 116 12.30 -11.42 5.34
C TRP A 116 13.80 -11.57 5.12
N ASN A 117 14.60 -11.51 6.19
CA ASN A 117 16.06 -11.59 6.09
C ASN A 117 16.54 -12.92 5.50
N ALA A 118 15.90 -14.02 5.89
CA ALA A 118 16.22 -15.35 5.34
C ALA A 118 15.95 -15.38 3.83
N LEU A 119 14.82 -14.82 3.38
CA LEU A 119 14.45 -14.79 1.97
C LEU A 119 15.42 -13.95 1.12
N ILE A 120 15.71 -12.71 1.54
CA ILE A 120 16.57 -11.82 0.75
C ILE A 120 18.07 -12.14 0.83
N SER A 121 18.47 -13.08 1.68
CA SER A 121 19.83 -13.60 1.76
C SER A 121 20.09 -14.74 0.76
N ASP A 122 19.05 -15.29 0.15
CA ASP A 122 19.15 -16.30 -0.90
C ASP A 122 19.75 -15.66 -2.17
N PRO A 123 20.90 -16.14 -2.69
CA PRO A 123 21.57 -15.57 -3.85
C PRO A 123 20.78 -15.69 -5.16
N ASP A 124 19.80 -16.60 -5.21
CA ASP A 124 18.93 -16.79 -6.38
C ASP A 124 17.73 -15.83 -6.39
N VAL A 125 17.56 -15.04 -5.34
CA VAL A 125 16.49 -14.04 -5.23
C VAL A 125 16.89 -12.73 -5.92
N ILE A 126 15.97 -12.19 -6.69
CA ILE A 126 16.05 -10.83 -7.24
C ILE A 126 15.18 -9.91 -6.36
N LEU A 127 15.83 -9.01 -5.61
CA LEU A 127 15.16 -8.06 -4.73
C LEU A 127 14.97 -6.72 -5.44
N VAL A 128 13.73 -6.27 -5.58
CA VAL A 128 13.36 -5.04 -6.32
C VAL A 128 12.60 -4.07 -5.40
N ASP A 129 13.06 -2.84 -5.35
CA ASP A 129 12.34 -1.76 -4.66
C ASP A 129 11.27 -1.17 -5.58
N THR A 130 10.01 -1.16 -5.15
CA THR A 130 8.91 -0.57 -5.93
C THR A 130 8.62 0.89 -5.56
N ARG A 131 9.50 1.50 -4.79
CA ARG A 131 9.41 2.91 -4.39
C ARG A 131 9.94 3.84 -5.48
N ASN A 132 9.61 5.11 -5.34
CA ASN A 132 10.21 6.15 -6.17
C ASN A 132 11.67 6.38 -5.75
N ASP A 133 12.50 6.82 -6.68
CA ASP A 133 13.95 7.00 -6.48
C ASP A 133 14.29 7.87 -5.26
N TYR A 134 13.54 8.94 -5.00
CA TYR A 134 13.76 9.79 -3.82
C TYR A 134 13.56 9.05 -2.49
N GLU A 135 12.70 8.01 -2.44
CA GLU A 135 12.51 7.18 -1.25
C GLU A 135 13.67 6.19 -1.09
N VAL A 136 14.16 5.65 -2.20
CA VAL A 136 15.32 4.71 -2.21
C VAL A 136 16.57 5.40 -1.68
N LYS A 137 16.78 6.68 -2.02
CA LYS A 137 17.90 7.51 -1.54
C LYS A 137 17.93 7.72 -0.01
N ILE A 138 16.78 7.56 0.67
CA ILE A 138 16.73 7.60 2.14
C ILE A 138 17.34 6.34 2.75
N GLY A 139 17.20 5.20 2.07
CA GLY A 139 17.73 3.90 2.47
C GLY A 139 16.93 2.75 1.86
N ALA A 140 17.61 1.64 1.61
CA ALA A 140 17.05 0.42 1.05
C ALA A 140 17.71 -0.81 1.68
N PHE A 141 17.17 -2.01 1.43
CA PHE A 141 17.87 -3.24 1.78
C PHE A 141 19.12 -3.43 0.93
N LYS A 142 20.11 -4.10 1.50
CA LYS A 142 21.34 -4.43 0.76
C LYS A 142 21.02 -5.28 -0.47
N ASN A 143 21.77 -5.07 -1.56
CA ASN A 143 21.61 -5.77 -2.85
C ASN A 143 20.24 -5.56 -3.54
N THR A 144 19.53 -4.50 -3.18
CA THR A 144 18.27 -4.15 -3.84
C THR A 144 18.52 -3.53 -5.20
N ILE A 145 17.77 -3.97 -6.20
CA ILE A 145 17.67 -3.28 -7.48
C ILE A 145 16.77 -2.06 -7.30
N ASN A 146 17.30 -0.88 -7.61
CA ASN A 146 16.54 0.37 -7.71
C ASN A 146 16.10 0.56 -9.17
N PRO A 147 14.80 0.58 -9.48
CA PRO A 147 14.30 0.87 -10.83
C PRO A 147 14.56 2.30 -11.32
N GLU A 148 14.99 3.21 -10.42
CA GLU A 148 15.24 4.63 -10.72
C GLU A 148 14.02 5.35 -11.32
N ILE A 149 12.82 4.98 -10.87
CA ILE A 149 11.55 5.58 -11.31
C ILE A 149 11.18 6.79 -10.44
N ASP A 150 10.74 7.87 -11.07
CA ASP A 150 10.22 9.04 -10.37
C ASP A 150 8.79 8.84 -9.85
N VAL A 151 8.00 8.05 -10.55
CA VAL A 151 6.61 7.75 -10.20
C VAL A 151 6.29 6.27 -10.44
N PHE A 152 5.47 5.70 -9.56
CA PHE A 152 5.13 4.27 -9.60
C PHE A 152 4.44 3.80 -10.89
N VAL A 153 3.85 4.72 -11.65
CA VAL A 153 3.25 4.44 -12.98
C VAL A 153 4.27 3.94 -14.00
N ASP A 154 5.55 4.23 -13.81
CA ASP A 154 6.62 3.82 -14.72
C ASP A 154 7.11 2.38 -14.43
N PHE A 155 6.74 1.81 -13.28
CA PHE A 155 7.16 0.47 -12.87
C PHE A 155 6.80 -0.64 -13.87
N PRO A 156 5.63 -0.66 -14.53
CA PRO A 156 5.32 -1.66 -15.56
C PRO A 156 6.31 -1.67 -16.74
N ASN A 157 6.70 -0.49 -17.20
CA ASN A 157 7.68 -0.40 -18.30
C ASN A 157 9.05 -0.93 -17.86
N TYR A 158 9.49 -0.52 -16.65
CA TYR A 158 10.74 -1.05 -16.09
C TYR A 158 10.73 -2.58 -16.02
N VAL A 159 9.65 -3.20 -15.53
CA VAL A 159 9.53 -4.66 -15.44
C VAL A 159 9.66 -5.32 -16.81
N ARG A 160 8.98 -4.78 -17.82
CA ARG A 160 9.01 -5.32 -19.18
C ARG A 160 10.38 -5.21 -19.83
N GLU A 161 11.08 -4.10 -19.63
CA GLU A 161 12.36 -3.82 -20.26
C GLU A 161 13.53 -4.52 -19.55
N ASN A 162 13.47 -4.66 -18.20
CA ASN A 162 14.64 -5.05 -17.43
C ASN A 162 14.48 -6.39 -16.69
N LEU A 163 13.26 -6.89 -16.49
CA LEU A 163 13.02 -8.10 -15.71
C LEU A 163 12.42 -9.25 -16.52
N SER A 164 12.10 -9.06 -17.79
CA SER A 164 11.43 -10.07 -18.62
C SER A 164 12.20 -11.38 -18.78
N GLU A 165 13.53 -11.35 -18.73
CA GLU A 165 14.39 -12.53 -18.78
C GLU A 165 14.36 -13.37 -17.49
N PHE A 166 13.89 -12.78 -16.39
CA PHE A 166 13.92 -13.36 -15.05
C PHE A 166 12.56 -13.91 -14.59
N LYS A 167 11.62 -14.17 -15.53
CA LYS A 167 10.25 -14.62 -15.16
C LYS A 167 10.24 -15.95 -14.39
N HIS A 168 11.22 -16.78 -14.60
CA HIS A 168 11.44 -18.07 -13.89
C HIS A 168 12.20 -17.94 -12.57
N LYS A 169 12.69 -16.74 -12.25
CA LYS A 169 13.40 -16.47 -11.00
C LYS A 169 12.45 -16.02 -9.90
N LYS A 170 12.89 -16.17 -8.68
CA LYS A 170 12.19 -15.69 -7.49
C LYS A 170 12.36 -14.16 -7.37
N ILE A 171 11.30 -13.43 -7.64
CA ILE A 171 11.28 -11.97 -7.52
C ILE A 171 10.65 -11.57 -6.18
N VAL A 172 11.37 -10.78 -5.43
CA VAL A 172 10.94 -10.31 -4.10
C VAL A 172 10.88 -8.79 -4.12
N THR A 173 9.76 -8.23 -3.69
CA THR A 173 9.52 -6.79 -3.77
C THR A 173 9.18 -6.19 -2.41
N PHE A 174 9.50 -4.93 -2.22
CA PHE A 174 9.06 -4.15 -1.08
C PHE A 174 8.76 -2.70 -1.47
N CYS A 175 7.95 -2.03 -0.66
CA CYS A 175 7.75 -0.59 -0.72
C CYS A 175 7.67 -0.02 0.70
N THR A 176 7.26 1.22 0.85
CA THR A 176 7.18 1.90 2.16
C THR A 176 6.15 1.26 3.08
N GLY A 177 4.90 1.10 2.62
CA GLY A 177 3.77 0.63 3.43
C GLY A 177 3.11 -0.67 3.00
N GLY A 178 3.51 -1.24 1.86
CA GLY A 178 2.95 -2.49 1.30
C GLY A 178 2.05 -2.29 0.08
N ILE A 179 1.31 -1.21 -0.04
CA ILE A 179 0.26 -1.02 -1.06
C ILE A 179 0.77 -1.11 -2.51
N ARG A 180 1.92 -0.51 -2.83
CA ARG A 180 2.49 -0.57 -4.19
C ARG A 180 2.87 -1.99 -4.57
N CYS A 181 3.41 -2.75 -3.62
CA CYS A 181 3.80 -4.13 -3.87
C CYS A 181 2.63 -5.03 -4.23
N GLU A 182 1.46 -4.83 -3.65
CA GLU A 182 0.29 -5.62 -4.01
C GLU A 182 -0.07 -5.45 -5.49
N LYS A 183 -0.10 -4.19 -5.98
CA LYS A 183 -0.31 -3.93 -7.41
C LYS A 183 0.85 -4.38 -8.29
N ALA A 184 2.09 -4.12 -7.88
CA ALA A 184 3.28 -4.53 -8.61
C ALA A 184 3.33 -6.04 -8.81
N THR A 185 3.08 -6.82 -7.74
CA THR A 185 3.11 -8.27 -7.83
C THR A 185 1.92 -8.84 -8.60
N ALA A 186 0.73 -8.24 -8.50
CA ALA A 186 -0.41 -8.58 -9.35
C ALA A 186 -0.06 -8.40 -10.83
N PHE A 187 0.55 -7.26 -11.18
CA PHE A 187 1.01 -6.98 -12.54
C PHE A 187 2.07 -7.98 -13.00
N MET A 188 3.10 -8.24 -12.19
CA MET A 188 4.17 -9.18 -12.55
C MET A 188 3.62 -10.60 -12.81
N LYS A 189 2.64 -11.04 -12.00
CA LYS A 189 1.97 -12.33 -12.24
C LYS A 189 1.23 -12.36 -13.59
N LEU A 190 0.57 -11.26 -13.99
CA LEU A 190 -0.06 -11.14 -15.31
C LEU A 190 0.97 -11.18 -16.43
N GLU A 191 2.15 -10.61 -16.23
CA GLU A 191 3.27 -10.69 -17.19
C GLU A 191 3.96 -12.07 -17.23
N GLY A 192 3.51 -13.02 -16.41
CA GLY A 192 3.98 -14.41 -16.42
C GLY A 192 5.17 -14.69 -15.50
N PHE A 193 5.41 -13.86 -14.49
CA PHE A 193 6.38 -14.20 -13.44
C PHE A 193 5.83 -15.30 -12.52
N GLU A 194 6.60 -16.36 -12.35
CA GLU A 194 6.16 -17.57 -11.65
C GLU A 194 6.16 -17.39 -10.12
N GLU A 195 7.28 -16.93 -9.57
CA GLU A 195 7.51 -16.78 -8.14
C GLU A 195 7.67 -15.31 -7.75
N VAL A 196 6.58 -14.68 -7.27
CA VAL A 196 6.56 -13.27 -6.88
C VAL A 196 6.15 -13.12 -5.43
N TYR A 197 7.01 -12.47 -4.65
CA TYR A 197 6.85 -12.26 -3.21
C TYR A 197 6.90 -10.78 -2.87
N HIS A 198 6.30 -10.39 -1.75
CA HIS A 198 6.43 -9.03 -1.25
C HIS A 198 6.37 -8.92 0.27
N LEU A 199 7.07 -7.92 0.80
CA LEU A 199 7.14 -7.65 2.23
C LEU A 199 5.80 -7.13 2.75
N LYS A 200 5.17 -7.89 3.64
CA LYS A 200 3.90 -7.51 4.26
C LYS A 200 4.05 -6.28 5.15
N GLY A 201 3.32 -5.23 4.80
CA GLY A 201 3.36 -3.94 5.51
C GLY A 201 4.55 -3.07 5.18
N GLY A 202 5.40 -3.48 4.20
CA GLY A 202 6.52 -2.70 3.67
C GLY A 202 7.68 -2.51 4.64
N ILE A 203 8.68 -1.73 4.20
CA ILE A 203 9.92 -1.49 4.97
C ILE A 203 9.65 -0.87 6.34
N LEU A 204 8.60 -0.05 6.48
CA LEU A 204 8.25 0.52 7.79
C LEU A 204 7.84 -0.56 8.80
N LYS A 205 7.00 -1.53 8.40
CA LYS A 205 6.63 -2.62 9.32
C LYS A 205 7.85 -3.46 9.69
N TYR A 206 8.74 -3.70 8.73
CA TYR A 206 9.99 -4.43 8.99
C TYR A 206 10.83 -3.71 10.05
N ILE A 207 11.10 -2.41 9.88
CA ILE A 207 11.88 -1.62 10.84
C ILE A 207 11.28 -1.69 12.24
N TYR A 208 9.96 -1.47 12.38
CA TYR A 208 9.28 -1.53 13.69
C TYR A 208 9.19 -2.94 14.30
N SER A 209 9.40 -3.99 13.51
CA SER A 209 9.32 -5.37 13.99
C SER A 209 10.65 -5.94 14.43
N ILE A 210 11.77 -5.29 14.06
CA ILE A 210 13.14 -5.77 14.32
C ILE A 210 13.85 -4.88 15.36
N LEU A 211 13.41 -3.64 15.55
CA LEU A 211 13.84 -2.74 16.62
C LEU A 211 13.02 -2.94 17.89
#